data_ccaa074fbebef69b7b8c665a4dd89a9c
#
_entry.id   ccaa074fbebef69b7b8c665a4dd89a9c
#
_cell.length_a   1.000
_cell.length_b   1.000
_cell.length_c   1.000
_cell.angle_alpha   90.00
_cell.angle_beta   90.00
_cell.angle_gamma   90.00
#
_symmetry.space_group_name_H-M   'P 1'
#
loop_
_entity.id
_entity.type
_entity.pdbx_description
1 polymer ?
#
loop_
_entity_poly.entity_id
_entity_poly.type
_entity_poly.pdbx_seq_one_letter_code
_entity_poly.pdbx_strand_id
1 'polypeptide(L)'
;MKTCSEKALEWNVTPRTVNAMCKNGRVQGAVKEKRTWLIPDDAEKPLDGRVSTGKYRKKRAEKEKKTLPIGISDYVRAQSEYYYVDKTLLIKEFLDRKPLVSLFTRPRRFGKTLNMDMFRVFFEISEDDTSKYFTDKAIWKCGEKYRRHQGKYPVIFLTFKDVKFDTWEATIDKIRGLLQEEYGRHQELLNSDRISQYEREYFEKILGAWVNEVELTSGLERLSKMLTVHYGKAPIIIIDEYDTPIQEGYSKDFYDEIIGFMRNFFSGAFKDNKNLSYGFLTGILQIAQESIFSGLNNLSVNTVMDEEYDSFFGFTEKEIEKLLAYYGMSEKENELRDWYDGYLFGNEEIYNPWSVINYISKGCIPQAYWVNTGKNEIFEEIMNAATDDIVEKLHILLQGESVIARIDQNVVYRSLAEDPANIYSLLLVAGYLKTQKKDLQADGSYLCEVTIPNKEIASVYKSEILSHFLQTGVITRTTANKVAESLYANDHKKLQSAVAEYLDKSISFFDGGAEGFYHGLMLGLIALMDNQYKIKSNRESGDGRYDICMIPREKRYPGILFELKWEKNLEEENLDLLAEEALQQITTLRYDADMREDGITDILRFGIAFSGKKVRVKTII
;
A
#
# COMPACT_ATOMS: atom_id res chain seq x y z
N MET A 1 -29.38 19.29 -68.22
CA MET A 1 -29.50 20.29 -67.14
C MET A 1 -30.74 19.95 -66.29
N LYS A 2 -30.57 19.81 -64.96
CA LYS A 2 -31.61 19.45 -64.01
C LYS A 2 -32.02 20.64 -63.13
N THR A 3 -33.26 20.62 -62.66
CA THR A 3 -33.74 21.64 -61.70
C THR A 3 -33.25 21.34 -60.28
N CYS A 4 -33.37 22.34 -59.37
CA CYS A 4 -33.06 22.12 -57.96
C CYS A 4 -33.85 20.99 -57.30
N SER A 5 -35.06 20.72 -57.77
CA SER A 5 -35.90 19.64 -57.25
C SER A 5 -35.38 18.24 -57.67
N GLU A 6 -34.94 18.11 -58.90
CA GLU A 6 -34.40 16.85 -59.46
C GLU A 6 -33.02 16.54 -58.82
N LYS A 7 -32.13 17.55 -58.71
CA LYS A 7 -30.83 17.37 -58.04
C LYS A 7 -30.97 17.15 -56.55
N ALA A 8 -32.01 17.63 -55.93
CA ALA A 8 -32.30 17.39 -54.51
C ALA A 8 -32.55 15.89 -54.23
N LEU A 9 -33.25 15.21 -55.13
CA LEU A 9 -33.49 13.77 -55.05
C LEU A 9 -32.17 12.99 -55.21
N GLU A 10 -31.35 13.33 -56.22
CA GLU A 10 -30.06 12.67 -56.46
C GLU A 10 -29.09 12.85 -55.26
N TRP A 11 -29.05 14.04 -54.68
CA TRP A 11 -28.11 14.37 -53.60
C TRP A 11 -28.64 14.05 -52.20
N ASN A 12 -29.86 13.54 -52.10
CA ASN A 12 -30.56 13.25 -50.85
C ASN A 12 -30.54 14.45 -49.89
N VAL A 13 -31.04 15.60 -50.39
CA VAL A 13 -31.17 16.86 -49.66
C VAL A 13 -32.49 17.55 -50.03
N THR A 14 -32.86 18.62 -49.33
CA THR A 14 -34.07 19.39 -49.71
C THR A 14 -33.82 20.29 -50.92
N PRO A 15 -34.83 20.59 -51.77
CA PRO A 15 -34.71 21.54 -52.87
C PRO A 15 -34.24 22.94 -52.41
N ARG A 16 -34.64 23.33 -51.22
CA ARG A 16 -34.20 24.56 -50.56
C ARG A 16 -32.68 24.59 -50.30
N THR A 17 -32.11 23.44 -49.95
CA THR A 17 -30.65 23.29 -49.72
C THR A 17 -29.90 23.41 -51.05
N VAL A 18 -30.38 22.75 -52.13
CA VAL A 18 -29.75 22.89 -53.45
C VAL A 18 -29.81 24.32 -53.97
N ASN A 19 -30.96 24.97 -53.84
CA ASN A 19 -31.13 26.41 -54.19
C ASN A 19 -30.16 27.30 -53.47
N ALA A 20 -29.96 27.10 -52.15
CA ALA A 20 -28.97 27.85 -51.37
C ALA A 20 -27.52 27.58 -51.81
N MET A 21 -27.21 26.32 -52.21
CA MET A 21 -25.88 25.97 -52.73
C MET A 21 -25.61 26.67 -54.08
N CYS A 22 -26.59 26.72 -54.98
CA CYS A 22 -26.50 27.43 -56.26
C CYS A 22 -26.38 28.95 -56.04
N LYS A 23 -27.22 29.51 -55.16
CA LYS A 23 -27.18 30.94 -54.82
C LYS A 23 -25.82 31.41 -54.25
N ASN A 24 -25.15 30.53 -53.51
CA ASN A 24 -23.85 30.78 -52.88
C ASN A 24 -22.68 30.35 -53.82
N GLY A 25 -22.90 30.07 -55.10
CA GLY A 25 -21.87 29.75 -56.08
C GLY A 25 -21.14 28.42 -55.82
N ARG A 26 -21.72 27.52 -54.99
CA ARG A 26 -21.08 26.26 -54.57
C ARG A 26 -21.31 25.11 -55.58
N VAL A 27 -22.24 25.27 -56.52
CA VAL A 27 -22.51 24.27 -57.56
C VAL A 27 -21.88 24.77 -58.88
N GLN A 28 -20.84 24.09 -59.33
CA GLN A 28 -20.11 24.46 -60.52
C GLN A 28 -20.97 24.30 -61.77
N GLY A 29 -21.01 25.28 -62.64
CA GLY A 29 -21.80 25.21 -63.88
C GLY A 29 -23.30 25.45 -63.72
N ALA A 30 -23.81 25.79 -62.51
CA ALA A 30 -25.21 26.13 -62.31
C ALA A 30 -25.53 27.50 -62.86
N VAL A 31 -26.55 27.59 -63.73
CA VAL A 31 -27.01 28.84 -64.41
C VAL A 31 -28.42 29.17 -63.97
N LYS A 32 -28.72 30.43 -63.74
CA LYS A 32 -30.06 30.90 -63.36
C LYS A 32 -30.82 31.40 -64.59
N GLU A 33 -31.88 30.68 -64.95
CA GLU A 33 -32.81 31.11 -65.99
C GLU A 33 -34.15 31.53 -65.36
N LYS A 34 -34.51 32.79 -65.62
CA LYS A 34 -35.73 33.44 -65.06
C LYS A 34 -35.74 33.31 -63.52
N ARG A 35 -36.53 32.40 -62.98
CA ARG A 35 -36.68 32.16 -61.51
C ARG A 35 -36.15 30.78 -61.07
N THR A 36 -35.59 29.98 -61.99
CA THR A 36 -35.18 28.59 -61.73
C THR A 36 -33.66 28.46 -61.95
N TRP A 37 -32.98 27.69 -61.09
CA TRP A 37 -31.61 27.25 -61.31
C TRP A 37 -31.60 25.99 -62.16
N LEU A 38 -30.79 25.98 -63.20
CA LEU A 38 -30.46 24.83 -64.01
C LEU A 38 -29.04 24.38 -63.68
N ILE A 39 -28.90 23.08 -63.35
CA ILE A 39 -27.67 22.49 -62.85
C ILE A 39 -27.24 21.42 -63.85
N PRO A 40 -25.96 21.34 -64.22
CA PRO A 40 -25.45 20.28 -65.10
C PRO A 40 -25.78 18.88 -64.54
N ASP A 41 -26.04 17.96 -65.45
CA ASP A 41 -26.41 16.56 -65.09
C ASP A 41 -25.25 15.87 -64.34
N ASP A 42 -24.01 16.20 -64.68
CA ASP A 42 -22.76 15.69 -64.12
C ASP A 42 -22.27 16.48 -62.88
N ALA A 43 -22.97 17.52 -62.45
CA ALA A 43 -22.58 18.28 -61.29
C ALA A 43 -22.63 17.42 -60.02
N GLU A 44 -21.51 17.34 -59.32
CA GLU A 44 -21.38 16.64 -58.03
C GLU A 44 -21.92 17.48 -56.86
N LYS A 45 -22.38 16.79 -55.81
CA LYS A 45 -22.85 17.43 -54.59
C LYS A 45 -21.69 18.16 -53.90
N PRO A 46 -21.75 19.49 -53.68
CA PRO A 46 -20.71 20.22 -53.01
C PRO A 46 -20.51 19.70 -51.58
N LEU A 47 -19.25 19.51 -51.17
CA LEU A 47 -18.90 19.10 -49.81
C LEU A 47 -19.49 20.05 -48.78
N ASP A 48 -20.06 19.52 -47.70
CA ASP A 48 -20.60 20.38 -46.64
C ASP A 48 -19.45 21.17 -45.98
N GLY A 49 -19.42 22.47 -46.17
CA GLY A 49 -18.38 23.37 -45.62
C GLY A 49 -18.32 23.37 -44.08
N ARG A 50 -19.31 22.76 -43.39
CA ARG A 50 -19.31 22.56 -41.94
C ARG A 50 -18.39 21.40 -41.55
N VAL A 51 -18.15 20.46 -42.45
CA VAL A 51 -17.26 19.31 -42.20
C VAL A 51 -15.81 19.70 -42.50
N SER A 52 -15.56 20.53 -43.52
CA SER A 52 -14.20 20.88 -43.96
C SER A 52 -13.49 21.94 -43.05
N THR A 53 -14.24 22.84 -42.40
CA THR A 53 -13.65 23.94 -41.64
C THR A 53 -13.55 23.62 -40.12
N GLY A 54 -14.10 22.52 -39.64
CA GLY A 54 -14.12 22.19 -38.20
C GLY A 54 -14.89 23.19 -37.29
N LYS A 55 -15.37 24.30 -37.88
CA LYS A 55 -15.95 25.44 -37.16
C LYS A 55 -17.25 25.17 -36.41
N TYR A 56 -17.87 24.01 -36.66
CA TYR A 56 -19.12 23.55 -36.05
C TYR A 56 -19.06 22.10 -35.53
N ARG A 57 -17.86 21.53 -35.30
CA ARG A 57 -17.81 20.41 -34.38
C ARG A 57 -18.32 20.95 -33.04
N LYS A 58 -19.56 20.62 -32.63
CA LYS A 58 -19.92 20.67 -31.22
C LYS A 58 -18.77 19.98 -30.51
N LYS A 59 -17.96 20.70 -29.74
CA LYS A 59 -17.15 20.08 -28.69
C LYS A 59 -18.17 19.17 -27.99
N ARG A 60 -17.99 17.85 -28.11
CA ARG A 60 -18.63 16.94 -27.16
C ARG A 60 -18.28 17.58 -25.84
N ALA A 61 -19.28 18.01 -25.08
CA ALA A 61 -19.05 18.49 -23.73
C ALA A 61 -18.18 17.39 -23.11
N GLU A 62 -16.92 17.69 -22.82
CA GLU A 62 -16.07 16.78 -22.07
C GLU A 62 -16.90 16.50 -20.84
N LYS A 63 -17.37 15.25 -20.69
CA LYS A 63 -18.03 14.84 -19.45
C LYS A 63 -17.02 15.15 -18.38
N GLU A 64 -17.39 16.01 -17.46
CA GLU A 64 -16.58 16.38 -16.32
C GLU A 64 -16.05 15.09 -15.70
N LYS A 65 -14.72 14.93 -15.65
CA LYS A 65 -14.09 13.70 -15.15
C LYS A 65 -14.41 13.61 -13.67
N LYS A 66 -14.93 12.46 -13.21
CA LYS A 66 -15.13 12.20 -11.80
C LYS A 66 -13.80 12.30 -11.07
N THR A 67 -13.78 12.85 -9.86
CA THR A 67 -12.62 12.86 -8.97
C THR A 67 -12.32 11.48 -8.41
N LEU A 68 -11.12 11.27 -7.87
CA LEU A 68 -10.72 10.01 -7.23
C LEU A 68 -11.14 9.96 -5.76
N PRO A 69 -11.50 8.79 -5.21
CA PRO A 69 -12.08 8.63 -3.86
C PRO A 69 -11.00 8.64 -2.76
N ILE A 70 -10.27 9.75 -2.58
CA ILE A 70 -9.23 9.85 -1.56
C ILE A 70 -9.86 9.83 -0.17
N GLY A 71 -9.53 8.81 0.64
CA GLY A 71 -10.01 8.67 2.01
C GLY A 71 -11.49 8.28 2.15
N ILE A 72 -12.14 7.88 1.05
CA ILE A 72 -13.54 7.45 1.06
C ILE A 72 -13.60 5.95 1.34
N SER A 73 -14.30 5.57 2.42
CA SER A 73 -14.55 4.18 2.81
C SER A 73 -16.01 3.76 2.63
N ASP A 74 -16.92 4.69 2.36
CA ASP A 74 -18.33 4.46 2.06
C ASP A 74 -18.49 4.06 0.58
N TYR A 75 -18.99 2.85 0.32
CA TYR A 75 -19.16 2.31 -1.04
C TYR A 75 -20.17 3.08 -1.86
N VAL A 76 -21.30 3.46 -1.24
CA VAL A 76 -22.36 4.20 -1.93
C VAL A 76 -21.83 5.53 -2.45
N ARG A 77 -21.10 6.23 -1.61
CA ARG A 77 -20.46 7.49 -1.97
C ARG A 77 -19.35 7.31 -3.00
N ALA A 78 -18.47 6.32 -2.79
CA ALA A 78 -17.35 6.04 -3.69
C ALA A 78 -17.82 5.78 -5.13
N GLN A 79 -18.83 4.94 -5.31
CA GLN A 79 -19.33 4.58 -6.63
C GLN A 79 -20.21 5.66 -7.27
N SER A 80 -20.95 6.47 -6.46
CA SER A 80 -21.88 7.48 -6.97
C SER A 80 -21.14 8.76 -7.39
N GLU A 81 -20.28 9.29 -6.53
CA GLU A 81 -19.67 10.61 -6.68
C GLU A 81 -18.30 10.56 -7.37
N TYR A 82 -17.56 9.44 -7.23
CA TYR A 82 -16.15 9.33 -7.61
C TYR A 82 -15.92 8.35 -8.76
N TYR A 83 -14.70 8.33 -9.29
CA TYR A 83 -14.24 7.27 -10.17
C TYR A 83 -13.94 6.04 -9.32
N TYR A 84 -14.84 5.08 -9.36
CA TYR A 84 -14.72 3.83 -8.62
C TYR A 84 -14.22 2.71 -9.54
N VAL A 85 -13.16 2.01 -9.13
CA VAL A 85 -12.67 0.78 -9.77
C VAL A 85 -13.54 -0.38 -9.29
N ASP A 86 -14.25 -1.02 -10.21
CA ASP A 86 -15.26 -2.03 -9.91
C ASP A 86 -14.65 -3.33 -9.36
N LYS A 87 -14.80 -3.56 -8.06
CA LYS A 87 -14.39 -4.78 -7.35
C LYS A 87 -15.55 -5.73 -7.02
N THR A 88 -16.73 -5.50 -7.59
CA THR A 88 -17.93 -6.27 -7.24
C THR A 88 -17.87 -7.75 -7.59
N LEU A 89 -16.93 -8.20 -8.43
CA LEU A 89 -16.69 -9.62 -8.68
C LEU A 89 -16.14 -10.36 -7.45
N LEU A 90 -15.65 -9.66 -6.43
CA LEU A 90 -15.33 -10.23 -5.12
C LEU A 90 -16.57 -10.92 -4.51
N ILE A 91 -17.76 -10.32 -4.67
CA ILE A 91 -19.02 -10.91 -4.23
C ILE A 91 -19.30 -12.24 -4.95
N LYS A 92 -19.02 -12.28 -6.27
CA LYS A 92 -19.18 -13.50 -7.07
C LYS A 92 -18.27 -14.60 -6.57
N GLU A 93 -16.98 -14.32 -6.43
CA GLU A 93 -15.99 -15.32 -6.00
C GLU A 93 -16.33 -15.86 -4.62
N PHE A 94 -16.70 -14.99 -3.68
CA PHE A 94 -17.18 -15.38 -2.37
C PHE A 94 -18.41 -16.31 -2.44
N LEU A 95 -19.44 -15.95 -3.23
CA LEU A 95 -20.67 -16.74 -3.36
C LEU A 95 -20.45 -18.09 -4.09
N ASP A 96 -19.40 -18.21 -4.89
CA ASP A 96 -19.03 -19.46 -5.54
C ASP A 96 -18.32 -20.41 -4.58
N ARG A 97 -17.45 -19.91 -3.70
CA ARG A 97 -16.69 -20.69 -2.71
C ARG A 97 -17.49 -21.00 -1.45
N LYS A 98 -18.27 -20.04 -0.96
CA LYS A 98 -19.14 -20.12 0.22
C LYS A 98 -18.43 -20.56 1.51
N PRO A 99 -17.30 -20.02 1.89
CA PRO A 99 -16.76 -20.26 3.22
C PRO A 99 -17.73 -19.70 4.26
N LEU A 100 -17.82 -20.35 5.43
CA LEU A 100 -18.72 -19.85 6.48
C LEU A 100 -18.15 -18.57 7.11
N VAL A 101 -16.84 -18.54 7.38
CA VAL A 101 -16.12 -17.36 7.88
C VAL A 101 -14.88 -17.15 7.02
N SER A 102 -14.72 -15.95 6.50
CA SER A 102 -13.54 -15.52 5.70
C SER A 102 -12.73 -14.49 6.46
N LEU A 103 -11.44 -14.72 6.59
CA LEU A 103 -10.47 -13.74 7.05
C LEU A 103 -9.62 -13.29 5.86
N PHE A 104 -9.62 -11.99 5.58
CA PHE A 104 -8.77 -11.37 4.56
C PHE A 104 -7.65 -10.59 5.23
N THR A 105 -6.41 -11.07 5.12
CA THR A 105 -5.24 -10.33 5.58
C THR A 105 -4.56 -9.65 4.41
N ARG A 106 -4.55 -8.32 4.43
CA ARG A 106 -3.94 -7.49 3.39
C ARG A 106 -3.24 -6.29 4.04
N PRO A 107 -2.20 -5.74 3.44
CA PRO A 107 -1.54 -4.54 3.96
C PRO A 107 -2.51 -3.36 4.15
N ARG A 108 -2.07 -2.33 4.87
CA ARG A 108 -2.85 -1.10 5.03
C ARG A 108 -3.07 -0.42 3.68
N ARG A 109 -4.24 0.25 3.49
CA ARG A 109 -4.58 1.04 2.29
C ARG A 109 -4.84 0.25 1.00
N PHE A 110 -5.05 -1.06 1.07
CA PHE A 110 -5.43 -1.90 -0.08
C PHE A 110 -6.95 -2.05 -0.28
N GLY A 111 -7.76 -1.17 0.29
CA GLY A 111 -9.20 -1.13 0.03
C GLY A 111 -10.04 -2.12 0.85
N LYS A 112 -9.52 -2.68 1.96
CA LYS A 112 -10.25 -3.62 2.84
C LYS A 112 -11.59 -3.06 3.29
N THR A 113 -11.60 -1.94 3.97
CA THR A 113 -12.81 -1.28 4.50
C THR A 113 -13.85 -1.00 3.42
N LEU A 114 -13.42 -0.49 2.25
CA LEU A 114 -14.34 -0.20 1.14
C LEU A 114 -14.98 -1.47 0.58
N ASN A 115 -14.24 -2.58 0.48
CA ASN A 115 -14.77 -3.87 0.06
C ASN A 115 -15.73 -4.47 1.12
N MET A 116 -15.46 -4.28 2.41
CA MET A 116 -16.37 -4.71 3.46
C MET A 116 -17.66 -3.90 3.47
N ASP A 117 -17.59 -2.59 3.25
CA ASP A 117 -18.79 -1.76 3.10
C ASP A 117 -19.56 -2.10 1.81
N MET A 118 -18.89 -2.46 0.72
CA MET A 118 -19.50 -3.00 -0.48
C MET A 118 -20.29 -4.29 -0.19
N PHE A 119 -19.73 -5.22 0.60
CA PHE A 119 -20.44 -6.42 1.04
C PHE A 119 -21.67 -6.05 1.88
N ARG A 120 -21.53 -5.13 2.84
CA ARG A 120 -22.65 -4.64 3.65
C ARG A 120 -23.75 -4.10 2.75
N VAL A 121 -23.48 -3.14 1.89
CA VAL A 121 -24.48 -2.52 0.99
C VAL A 121 -25.13 -3.53 0.04
N PHE A 122 -24.37 -4.55 -0.39
CA PHE A 122 -24.92 -5.59 -1.27
C PHE A 122 -25.87 -6.54 -0.54
N PHE A 123 -25.49 -7.01 0.64
CA PHE A 123 -26.24 -8.06 1.33
C PHE A 123 -27.35 -7.54 2.24
N GLU A 124 -27.19 -6.34 2.81
CA GLU A 124 -28.03 -5.80 3.87
C GLU A 124 -29.48 -5.56 3.43
N ILE A 125 -30.42 -6.05 4.25
CA ILE A 125 -31.83 -5.70 4.16
C ILE A 125 -31.94 -4.19 4.46
N SER A 126 -32.54 -3.43 3.55
CA SER A 126 -32.75 -1.98 3.68
C SER A 126 -34.14 -1.60 3.18
N GLU A 127 -34.70 -0.54 3.74
CA GLU A 127 -35.92 0.10 3.22
C GLU A 127 -35.66 0.74 1.86
N ASP A 128 -34.42 1.24 1.63
CA ASP A 128 -34.00 1.80 0.37
C ASP A 128 -33.59 0.68 -0.61
N ASP A 129 -33.92 0.85 -1.90
CA ASP A 129 -33.42 -0.02 -2.96
C ASP A 129 -31.95 0.21 -3.22
N THR A 130 -31.10 -0.61 -2.57
CA THR A 130 -29.64 -0.58 -2.75
C THR A 130 -29.16 -1.27 -4.03
N SER A 131 -30.04 -1.99 -4.76
CA SER A 131 -29.69 -2.64 -6.04
C SER A 131 -29.19 -1.65 -7.09
N LYS A 132 -29.70 -0.41 -7.05
CA LYS A 132 -29.31 0.69 -7.95
C LYS A 132 -27.81 0.96 -7.97
N TYR A 133 -27.09 0.62 -6.92
CA TYR A 133 -25.64 0.81 -6.81
C TYR A 133 -24.83 -0.30 -7.49
N PHE A 134 -25.50 -1.37 -7.93
CA PHE A 134 -24.87 -2.55 -8.53
C PHE A 134 -25.29 -2.82 -9.98
N THR A 135 -26.38 -2.21 -10.46
CA THR A 135 -26.97 -2.49 -11.77
C THR A 135 -26.03 -2.29 -12.97
N ASP A 136 -25.09 -1.35 -12.87
CA ASP A 136 -24.05 -1.06 -13.87
C ASP A 136 -22.74 -1.82 -13.63
N LYS A 137 -22.60 -2.52 -12.50
CA LYS A 137 -21.39 -3.21 -12.08
C LYS A 137 -21.28 -4.64 -12.64
N ALA A 138 -20.07 -5.20 -12.58
CA ALA A 138 -19.75 -6.51 -13.11
C ALA A 138 -20.58 -7.63 -12.46
N ILE A 139 -20.81 -7.57 -11.15
CA ILE A 139 -21.61 -8.57 -10.42
C ILE A 139 -23.03 -8.72 -11.00
N TRP A 140 -23.64 -7.60 -11.42
CA TRP A 140 -25.01 -7.64 -11.96
C TRP A 140 -25.13 -8.42 -13.26
N LYS A 141 -24.05 -8.43 -14.05
CA LYS A 141 -23.96 -9.18 -15.32
C LYS A 141 -23.76 -10.67 -15.12
N CYS A 142 -23.38 -11.11 -13.91
CA CYS A 142 -23.13 -12.53 -13.60
C CYS A 142 -24.39 -13.38 -13.48
N GLY A 143 -25.59 -12.79 -13.49
CA GLY A 143 -26.86 -13.49 -13.55
C GLY A 143 -27.60 -13.62 -12.21
N GLU A 144 -28.77 -14.26 -12.25
CA GLU A 144 -29.73 -14.32 -11.14
C GLU A 144 -29.19 -15.12 -9.94
N LYS A 145 -28.30 -16.09 -10.17
CA LYS A 145 -27.64 -16.85 -9.11
C LYS A 145 -27.03 -15.95 -8.03
N TYR A 146 -26.51 -14.79 -8.42
CA TYR A 146 -25.86 -13.84 -7.51
C TYR A 146 -26.81 -12.72 -7.08
N ARG A 147 -27.60 -12.15 -8.03
CA ARG A 147 -28.53 -11.06 -7.73
C ARG A 147 -29.56 -11.40 -6.64
N ARG A 148 -30.00 -12.68 -6.56
CA ARG A 148 -30.94 -13.15 -5.54
C ARG A 148 -30.46 -12.95 -4.09
N HIS A 149 -29.15 -12.70 -3.87
CA HIS A 149 -28.56 -12.47 -2.56
C HIS A 149 -28.58 -10.99 -2.15
N GLN A 150 -28.82 -10.08 -3.13
CA GLN A 150 -28.82 -8.65 -2.89
C GLN A 150 -29.99 -8.23 -2.00
N GLY A 151 -29.71 -7.52 -0.90
CA GLY A 151 -30.71 -7.02 0.04
C GLY A 151 -31.47 -8.12 0.80
N LYS A 152 -30.85 -9.25 1.11
CA LYS A 152 -31.52 -10.44 1.66
C LYS A 152 -31.05 -10.89 3.04
N TYR A 153 -30.11 -10.19 3.64
CA TYR A 153 -29.53 -10.61 4.93
C TYR A 153 -29.56 -9.44 5.91
N PRO A 154 -29.89 -9.65 7.19
CA PRO A 154 -29.48 -8.70 8.22
C PRO A 154 -27.94 -8.65 8.24
N VAL A 155 -27.35 -7.50 8.54
CA VAL A 155 -25.90 -7.34 8.59
C VAL A 155 -25.48 -6.68 9.89
N ILE A 156 -24.54 -7.28 10.60
CA ILE A 156 -23.82 -6.71 11.75
C ILE A 156 -22.49 -6.21 11.23
N PHE A 157 -22.17 -4.93 11.41
CA PHE A 157 -20.96 -4.31 10.90
C PHE A 157 -20.19 -3.56 11.99
N LEU A 158 -19.00 -4.05 12.34
CA LEU A 158 -18.10 -3.38 13.28
C LEU A 158 -16.77 -3.04 12.59
N THR A 159 -16.19 -1.88 12.95
CA THR A 159 -14.81 -1.55 12.58
C THR A 159 -14.02 -1.16 13.82
N PHE A 160 -12.88 -1.79 14.00
CA PHE A 160 -11.98 -1.51 15.12
C PHE A 160 -10.88 -0.50 14.79
N LYS A 161 -10.95 0.17 13.61
CA LYS A 161 -9.92 1.10 13.12
C LYS A 161 -9.53 2.21 14.13
N ASP A 162 -10.49 2.64 14.96
CA ASP A 162 -10.32 3.72 15.94
C ASP A 162 -10.19 3.20 17.38
N VAL A 163 -9.99 1.89 17.58
CA VAL A 163 -9.74 1.30 18.90
C VAL A 163 -8.24 1.32 19.17
N LYS A 164 -7.73 2.51 19.51
CA LYS A 164 -6.32 2.81 19.70
C LYS A 164 -6.16 3.62 20.97
N PHE A 165 -5.98 2.93 22.08
CA PHE A 165 -5.89 3.53 23.41
C PHE A 165 -4.71 2.97 24.18
N ASP A 166 -4.20 3.75 25.12
CA ASP A 166 -3.02 3.41 25.92
C ASP A 166 -3.34 2.47 27.10
N THR A 167 -4.62 2.22 27.40
CA THR A 167 -5.03 1.34 28.51
C THR A 167 -6.14 0.40 28.13
N TRP A 168 -6.22 -0.74 28.85
CA TRP A 168 -7.29 -1.72 28.69
C TRP A 168 -8.69 -1.14 28.93
N GLU A 169 -8.85 -0.34 30.00
CA GLU A 169 -10.13 0.26 30.38
C GLU A 169 -10.69 1.16 29.26
N ALA A 170 -9.85 2.01 28.67
CA ALA A 170 -10.26 2.86 27.56
C ALA A 170 -10.58 2.06 26.29
N THR A 171 -9.82 0.98 26.06
CA THR A 171 -10.02 0.08 24.94
C THR A 171 -11.37 -0.65 25.03
N ILE A 172 -11.69 -1.24 26.18
CA ILE A 172 -12.97 -1.95 26.38
C ILE A 172 -14.17 -1.00 26.36
N ASP A 173 -14.01 0.22 26.88
CA ASP A 173 -15.06 1.25 26.81
C ASP A 173 -15.34 1.66 25.36
N LYS A 174 -14.31 1.79 24.51
CA LYS A 174 -14.52 2.05 23.10
C LYS A 174 -15.21 0.88 22.38
N ILE A 175 -14.82 -0.35 22.67
CA ILE A 175 -15.49 -1.56 22.12
C ILE A 175 -16.96 -1.60 22.55
N ARG A 176 -17.26 -1.25 23.81
CA ARG A 176 -18.64 -1.12 24.32
C ARG A 176 -19.42 -0.08 23.51
N GLY A 177 -18.83 1.09 23.25
CA GLY A 177 -19.43 2.13 22.42
C GLY A 177 -19.72 1.67 20.99
N LEU A 178 -18.82 0.93 20.35
CA LEU A 178 -19.03 0.38 19.01
C LEU A 178 -20.21 -0.60 19.00
N LEU A 179 -20.31 -1.44 20.03
CA LEU A 179 -21.44 -2.38 20.14
C LEU A 179 -22.76 -1.66 20.41
N GLN A 180 -22.74 -0.56 21.21
CA GLN A 180 -23.91 0.30 21.38
C GLN A 180 -24.39 0.92 20.07
N GLU A 181 -23.47 1.45 19.26
CA GLU A 181 -23.79 2.02 17.94
C GLU A 181 -24.41 0.96 17.03
N GLU A 182 -23.87 -0.27 17.02
CA GLU A 182 -24.38 -1.35 16.20
C GLU A 182 -25.78 -1.83 16.67
N TYR A 183 -25.99 -1.97 17.97
CA TYR A 183 -27.33 -2.26 18.51
C TYR A 183 -28.29 -1.12 18.19
N GLY A 184 -27.84 0.13 18.24
CA GLY A 184 -28.60 1.31 17.86
C GLY A 184 -29.07 1.31 16.40
N ARG A 185 -28.35 0.63 15.49
CA ARG A 185 -28.78 0.41 14.09
C ARG A 185 -29.96 -0.55 13.96
N HIS A 186 -30.20 -1.38 14.96
CA HIS A 186 -31.21 -2.45 14.96
C HIS A 186 -32.33 -2.20 15.98
N GLN A 187 -32.72 -0.95 16.20
CA GLN A 187 -33.76 -0.59 17.18
C GLN A 187 -35.13 -1.19 16.87
N GLU A 188 -35.39 -1.60 15.62
CA GLU A 188 -36.60 -2.33 15.23
C GLU A 188 -36.79 -3.62 16.04
N LEU A 189 -35.69 -4.20 16.57
CA LEU A 189 -35.75 -5.41 17.40
C LEU A 189 -36.51 -5.17 18.73
N LEU A 190 -36.47 -3.96 19.29
CA LEU A 190 -37.23 -3.61 20.52
C LEU A 190 -38.74 -3.73 20.35
N ASN A 191 -39.24 -3.51 19.13
CA ASN A 191 -40.64 -3.56 18.79
C ASN A 191 -41.09 -4.92 18.20
N SER A 192 -40.17 -5.90 18.16
CA SER A 192 -40.45 -7.20 17.55
C SER A 192 -41.21 -8.13 18.49
N ASP A 193 -42.39 -8.55 18.12
CA ASP A 193 -43.19 -9.54 18.89
C ASP A 193 -42.55 -10.93 19.00
N ARG A 194 -41.52 -11.18 18.19
CA ARG A 194 -40.83 -12.48 18.15
C ARG A 194 -39.71 -12.59 19.15
N ILE A 195 -39.21 -11.46 19.70
CA ILE A 195 -38.07 -11.43 20.62
C ILE A 195 -38.59 -11.54 22.06
N SER A 196 -37.94 -12.40 22.85
CA SER A 196 -38.28 -12.60 24.25
C SER A 196 -37.98 -11.36 25.10
N GLN A 197 -38.69 -11.20 26.22
CA GLN A 197 -38.42 -10.12 27.18
C GLN A 197 -36.98 -10.15 27.69
N TYR A 198 -36.41 -11.30 27.92
CA TYR A 198 -35.02 -11.49 28.36
C TYR A 198 -33.99 -10.94 27.33
N GLU A 199 -34.21 -11.13 26.04
CA GLU A 199 -33.35 -10.57 25.00
C GLU A 199 -33.52 -9.06 24.84
N ARG A 200 -34.74 -8.52 25.03
CA ARG A 200 -35.00 -7.07 25.06
C ARG A 200 -34.27 -6.39 26.22
N GLU A 201 -34.35 -6.96 27.41
CA GLU A 201 -33.61 -6.43 28.57
C GLU A 201 -32.10 -6.41 28.36
N TYR A 202 -31.57 -7.42 27.70
CA TYR A 202 -30.15 -7.44 27.33
C TYR A 202 -29.83 -6.36 26.26
N PHE A 203 -30.69 -6.21 25.26
CA PHE A 203 -30.57 -5.17 24.25
C PHE A 203 -30.53 -3.77 24.87
N GLU A 204 -31.43 -3.50 25.79
CA GLU A 204 -31.49 -2.23 26.54
C GLU A 204 -30.27 -2.02 27.43
N LYS A 205 -29.72 -3.08 28.05
CA LYS A 205 -28.46 -3.02 28.79
C LYS A 205 -27.29 -2.60 27.92
N ILE A 206 -27.17 -3.13 26.68
CA ILE A 206 -26.14 -2.72 25.72
C ILE A 206 -26.31 -1.24 25.39
N LEU A 207 -27.51 -0.80 25.03
CA LEU A 207 -27.80 0.60 24.70
C LEU A 207 -27.48 1.55 25.87
N GLY A 208 -27.73 1.13 27.10
CA GLY A 208 -27.43 1.90 28.32
C GLY A 208 -25.98 1.83 28.79
N ALA A 209 -25.12 1.06 28.14
CA ALA A 209 -23.76 0.76 28.59
C ALA A 209 -23.67 0.09 29.98
N TRP A 210 -24.71 -0.65 30.39
CA TRP A 210 -24.80 -1.27 31.72
C TRP A 210 -24.33 -2.72 31.74
N VAL A 211 -23.74 -3.19 30.67
CA VAL A 211 -23.16 -4.53 30.59
C VAL A 211 -21.74 -4.55 31.16
N ASN A 212 -21.43 -5.60 31.90
CA ASN A 212 -20.06 -5.86 32.30
C ASN A 212 -19.25 -6.48 31.16
N GLU A 213 -17.94 -6.65 31.34
CA GLU A 213 -17.04 -7.17 30.31
C GLU A 213 -17.43 -8.57 29.84
N VAL A 214 -17.81 -9.46 30.75
CA VAL A 214 -18.22 -10.84 30.43
C VAL A 214 -19.53 -10.82 29.61
N GLU A 215 -20.52 -10.03 29.99
CA GLU A 215 -21.74 -9.87 29.23
C GLU A 215 -21.47 -9.32 27.84
N LEU A 216 -20.51 -8.37 27.71
CA LEU A 216 -20.13 -7.76 26.43
C LEU A 216 -19.60 -8.78 25.41
N THR A 217 -18.88 -9.82 25.87
CA THR A 217 -18.38 -10.89 24.97
C THR A 217 -19.47 -11.66 24.25
N SER A 218 -20.70 -11.69 24.79
CA SER A 218 -21.87 -12.36 24.18
C SER A 218 -22.65 -11.44 23.23
N GLY A 219 -22.24 -10.18 23.06
CA GLY A 219 -23.02 -9.17 22.34
C GLY A 219 -23.33 -9.55 20.90
N LEU A 220 -22.32 -10.02 20.14
CA LEU A 220 -22.49 -10.43 18.73
C LEU A 220 -23.38 -11.67 18.59
N GLU A 221 -23.17 -12.67 19.44
CA GLU A 221 -23.98 -13.91 19.43
C GLU A 221 -25.46 -13.59 19.68
N ARG A 222 -25.75 -12.79 20.71
CA ARG A 222 -27.14 -12.42 21.06
C ARG A 222 -27.79 -11.56 19.99
N LEU A 223 -27.06 -10.58 19.43
CA LEU A 223 -27.60 -9.77 18.33
C LEU A 223 -27.92 -10.67 17.11
N SER A 224 -27.02 -11.60 16.76
CA SER A 224 -27.23 -12.57 15.68
C SER A 224 -28.51 -13.38 15.89
N LYS A 225 -28.73 -13.85 17.12
CA LYS A 225 -29.93 -14.62 17.49
C LYS A 225 -31.20 -13.76 17.35
N MET A 226 -31.18 -12.53 17.86
CA MET A 226 -32.34 -11.61 17.78
C MET A 226 -32.69 -11.28 16.33
N LEU A 227 -31.68 -10.98 15.50
CA LEU A 227 -31.86 -10.72 14.07
C LEU A 227 -32.43 -11.93 13.33
N THR A 228 -31.92 -13.14 13.65
CA THR A 228 -32.43 -14.38 13.06
C THR A 228 -33.91 -14.61 13.39
N VAL A 229 -34.30 -14.38 14.64
CA VAL A 229 -35.66 -14.54 15.09
C VAL A 229 -36.61 -13.50 14.45
N HIS A 230 -36.15 -12.24 14.34
CA HIS A 230 -36.92 -11.15 13.77
C HIS A 230 -37.12 -11.32 12.28
N TYR A 231 -36.06 -11.49 11.51
CA TYR A 231 -36.09 -11.54 10.05
C TYR A 231 -36.35 -12.94 9.47
N GLY A 232 -36.28 -14.01 10.30
CA GLY A 232 -36.33 -15.40 9.83
C GLY A 232 -35.11 -15.78 8.98
N LYS A 233 -34.04 -15.02 9.04
CA LYS A 233 -32.81 -15.14 8.28
C LYS A 233 -31.62 -14.83 9.17
N ALA A 234 -30.63 -15.72 9.20
CA ALA A 234 -29.41 -15.48 9.95
C ALA A 234 -28.60 -14.31 9.35
N PRO A 235 -28.00 -13.45 10.18
CA PRO A 235 -27.22 -12.33 9.72
C PRO A 235 -25.89 -12.71 9.09
N ILE A 236 -25.31 -11.73 8.41
CA ILE A 236 -23.89 -11.68 8.06
C ILE A 236 -23.19 -10.80 9.10
N ILE A 237 -22.05 -11.26 9.63
CA ILE A 237 -21.20 -10.49 10.55
C ILE A 237 -19.95 -10.04 9.80
N ILE A 238 -19.72 -8.72 9.76
CA ILE A 238 -18.54 -8.11 9.14
C ILE A 238 -17.74 -7.37 10.22
N ILE A 239 -16.48 -7.72 10.37
CA ILE A 239 -15.56 -7.09 11.33
C ILE A 239 -14.33 -6.60 10.58
N ASP A 240 -14.17 -5.28 10.52
CA ASP A 240 -13.06 -4.62 9.83
C ASP A 240 -11.97 -4.22 10.82
N GLU A 241 -10.70 -4.44 10.42
CA GLU A 241 -9.49 -4.14 11.21
C GLU A 241 -9.49 -4.82 12.61
N TYR A 242 -9.82 -6.12 12.65
CA TYR A 242 -9.96 -6.89 13.90
C TYR A 242 -8.70 -6.92 14.76
N ASP A 243 -7.53 -6.79 14.13
CA ASP A 243 -6.21 -6.87 14.73
C ASP A 243 -5.71 -5.53 15.32
N THR A 244 -6.36 -4.41 15.02
CA THR A 244 -5.98 -3.09 15.54
C THR A 244 -5.91 -3.03 17.08
N PRO A 245 -6.94 -3.42 17.86
CA PRO A 245 -6.86 -3.38 19.32
C PRO A 245 -5.84 -4.37 19.89
N ILE A 246 -5.53 -5.44 19.16
CA ILE A 246 -4.53 -6.44 19.58
C ILE A 246 -3.12 -5.87 19.39
N GLN A 247 -2.88 -5.16 18.29
CA GLN A 247 -1.63 -4.42 18.06
C GLN A 247 -1.38 -3.40 19.16
N GLU A 248 -2.40 -2.60 19.53
CA GLU A 248 -2.28 -1.63 20.61
C GLU A 248 -2.02 -2.31 21.96
N GLY A 249 -2.70 -3.43 22.24
CA GLY A 249 -2.47 -4.22 23.45
C GLY A 249 -1.03 -4.72 23.57
N TYR A 250 -0.41 -5.11 22.46
CA TYR A 250 1.00 -5.51 22.43
C TYR A 250 1.93 -4.33 22.72
N SER A 251 1.70 -3.18 22.08
CA SER A 251 2.55 -1.99 22.23
C SER A 251 2.35 -1.27 23.57
N LYS A 252 1.27 -1.57 24.34
CA LYS A 252 0.85 -0.85 25.56
C LYS A 252 0.69 -1.76 26.79
N ASP A 253 1.25 -2.96 26.74
CA ASP A 253 1.33 -3.91 27.86
C ASP A 253 -0.02 -4.42 28.42
N PHE A 254 -1.10 -4.47 27.60
CA PHE A 254 -2.38 -5.12 27.96
C PHE A 254 -2.78 -6.23 26.97
N TYR A 255 -1.77 -6.92 26.42
CA TYR A 255 -1.95 -7.93 25.38
C TYR A 255 -2.78 -9.14 25.83
N ASP A 256 -2.54 -9.64 27.04
CA ASP A 256 -3.23 -10.82 27.52
C ASP A 256 -4.72 -10.54 27.78
N GLU A 257 -5.07 -9.34 28.23
CA GLU A 257 -6.45 -8.88 28.43
C GLU A 257 -7.21 -8.83 27.10
N ILE A 258 -6.65 -8.15 26.09
CA ILE A 258 -7.31 -8.02 24.80
C ILE A 258 -7.44 -9.36 24.09
N ILE A 259 -6.43 -10.24 24.15
CA ILE A 259 -6.51 -11.60 23.60
C ILE A 259 -7.60 -12.42 24.27
N GLY A 260 -7.67 -12.36 25.62
CA GLY A 260 -8.69 -13.04 26.41
C GLY A 260 -10.11 -12.59 26.04
N PHE A 261 -10.32 -11.29 25.91
CA PHE A 261 -11.59 -10.71 25.50
C PHE A 261 -11.96 -11.10 24.06
N MET A 262 -11.08 -10.87 23.09
CA MET A 262 -11.34 -11.12 21.66
C MET A 262 -11.61 -12.59 21.36
N ARG A 263 -10.92 -13.51 22.05
CA ARG A 263 -11.18 -14.96 21.95
C ARG A 263 -12.64 -15.29 22.27
N ASN A 264 -13.15 -14.79 23.40
CA ASN A 264 -14.52 -15.04 23.82
C ASN A 264 -15.54 -14.34 22.91
N PHE A 265 -15.25 -13.11 22.52
CA PHE A 265 -16.11 -12.29 21.67
C PHE A 265 -16.29 -12.91 20.27
N PHE A 266 -15.21 -13.41 19.65
CA PHE A 266 -15.27 -14.05 18.34
C PHE A 266 -15.75 -15.50 18.42
N SER A 267 -15.46 -16.20 19.51
CA SER A 267 -15.99 -17.56 19.70
C SER A 267 -17.52 -17.54 19.70
N GLY A 268 -18.15 -16.67 20.46
CA GLY A 268 -19.62 -16.54 20.45
C GLY A 268 -20.19 -16.12 19.08
N ALA A 269 -19.48 -15.24 18.35
CA ALA A 269 -19.93 -14.77 17.05
C ALA A 269 -19.84 -15.83 15.95
N PHE A 270 -18.76 -16.63 15.91
CA PHE A 270 -18.41 -17.44 14.75
C PHE A 270 -18.34 -18.94 15.00
N LYS A 271 -18.04 -19.40 16.25
CA LYS A 271 -17.93 -20.82 16.56
C LYS A 271 -19.31 -21.43 16.79
N ASP A 272 -19.65 -22.44 16.01
CA ASP A 272 -20.92 -23.19 16.16
C ASP A 272 -22.18 -22.32 16.25
N ASN A 273 -22.10 -21.06 15.80
CA ASN A 273 -23.22 -20.13 15.83
C ASN A 273 -24.25 -20.47 14.73
N LYS A 274 -25.36 -21.08 15.15
CA LYS A 274 -26.47 -21.46 14.24
C LYS A 274 -27.18 -20.24 13.64
N ASN A 275 -26.96 -19.06 14.21
CA ASN A 275 -27.53 -17.80 13.76
C ASN A 275 -26.52 -16.98 12.95
N LEU A 276 -25.63 -17.63 12.21
CA LEU A 276 -24.67 -17.00 11.33
C LEU A 276 -24.89 -17.49 9.89
N SER A 277 -25.10 -16.58 8.94
CA SER A 277 -25.08 -16.92 7.52
C SER A 277 -23.67 -16.94 6.97
N TYR A 278 -22.91 -15.85 7.18
CA TYR A 278 -21.52 -15.70 6.79
C TYR A 278 -20.80 -14.75 7.75
N GLY A 279 -19.50 -14.94 7.89
CA GLY A 279 -18.61 -14.05 8.63
C GLY A 279 -17.51 -13.49 7.73
N PHE A 280 -17.18 -12.21 7.88
CA PHE A 280 -16.06 -11.55 7.22
C PHE A 280 -15.22 -10.82 8.25
N LEU A 281 -13.92 -11.09 8.24
CA LEU A 281 -12.95 -10.37 9.05
C LEU A 281 -11.88 -9.80 8.14
N THR A 282 -11.38 -8.60 8.46
CA THR A 282 -10.21 -8.04 7.80
C THR A 282 -9.18 -7.58 8.82
N GLY A 283 -7.90 -7.73 8.46
CA GLY A 283 -6.76 -7.29 9.25
C GLY A 283 -5.50 -7.21 8.40
N ILE A 284 -4.36 -6.96 9.04
CA ILE A 284 -3.03 -7.07 8.46
C ILE A 284 -2.47 -8.45 8.74
N LEU A 285 -2.56 -8.90 10.00
CA LEU A 285 -2.00 -10.14 10.50
C LEU A 285 -3.06 -11.23 10.63
N GLN A 286 -2.62 -12.49 10.49
CA GLN A 286 -3.37 -13.65 10.92
C GLN A 286 -2.96 -14.00 12.35
N ILE A 287 -3.67 -13.50 13.36
CA ILE A 287 -3.37 -13.78 14.76
C ILE A 287 -3.93 -15.16 15.16
N ALA A 288 -3.52 -16.20 14.44
CA ALA A 288 -4.02 -17.56 14.64
C ALA A 288 -3.34 -18.29 15.81
N GLN A 289 -2.06 -18.05 16.06
CA GLN A 289 -1.29 -18.71 17.12
C GLN A 289 -1.69 -18.27 18.53
N GLU A 290 -2.29 -17.08 18.68
CA GLU A 290 -2.72 -16.55 19.97
C GLU A 290 -4.06 -17.13 20.47
N SER A 291 -4.47 -18.28 19.94
CA SER A 291 -5.72 -18.96 20.32
C SER A 291 -7.04 -18.19 20.11
N ILE A 292 -7.02 -16.99 19.52
CA ILE A 292 -8.25 -16.23 19.21
C ILE A 292 -9.15 -17.05 18.30
N PHE A 293 -8.58 -17.74 17.33
CA PHE A 293 -9.29 -18.58 16.38
C PHE A 293 -9.09 -20.09 16.64
N SER A 294 -8.43 -20.49 17.72
CA SER A 294 -8.10 -21.90 18.00
C SER A 294 -9.30 -22.84 18.14
N GLY A 295 -10.49 -22.28 18.23
CA GLY A 295 -11.74 -23.04 18.27
C GLY A 295 -12.58 -22.92 16.99
N LEU A 296 -12.16 -22.13 15.99
CA LEU A 296 -12.93 -21.90 14.76
C LEU A 296 -12.48 -22.89 13.67
N ASN A 297 -13.14 -24.03 13.57
CA ASN A 297 -12.88 -25.03 12.52
C ASN A 297 -13.43 -24.60 11.14
N ASN A 298 -14.11 -23.47 11.06
CA ASN A 298 -14.84 -22.96 9.90
C ASN A 298 -14.25 -21.67 9.31
N LEU A 299 -13.04 -21.29 9.72
CA LEU A 299 -12.34 -20.10 9.25
C LEU A 299 -11.55 -20.41 7.96
N SER A 300 -11.86 -19.72 6.88
CA SER A 300 -11.05 -19.68 5.66
C SER A 300 -10.17 -18.43 5.71
N VAL A 301 -8.87 -18.63 5.81
CA VAL A 301 -7.89 -17.54 5.83
C VAL A 301 -7.39 -17.29 4.41
N ASN A 302 -7.31 -16.03 4.04
CA ASN A 302 -6.89 -15.59 2.71
C ASN A 302 -5.82 -14.51 2.87
N THR A 303 -4.56 -14.89 2.71
CA THR A 303 -3.38 -14.04 2.89
C THR A 303 -2.90 -13.44 1.56
N VAL A 304 -1.83 -12.66 1.59
CA VAL A 304 -1.16 -12.17 0.38
C VAL A 304 -0.46 -13.29 -0.41
N MET A 305 -0.27 -14.47 0.18
CA MET A 305 0.39 -15.61 -0.46
C MET A 305 -0.58 -16.49 -1.25
N ASP A 306 -1.89 -16.33 -1.04
CA ASP A 306 -2.94 -17.19 -1.62
C ASP A 306 -3.42 -16.63 -2.96
N GLU A 307 -3.70 -17.53 -3.93
CA GLU A 307 -4.25 -17.19 -5.25
C GLU A 307 -5.72 -16.76 -5.18
N GLU A 308 -6.40 -17.13 -4.09
CA GLU A 308 -7.78 -16.80 -3.86
C GLU A 308 -7.92 -15.33 -3.49
N TYR A 309 -8.86 -14.64 -4.15
CA TYR A 309 -9.15 -13.22 -3.95
C TYR A 309 -7.94 -12.27 -4.18
N ASP A 310 -6.95 -12.69 -4.94
CA ASP A 310 -5.70 -11.97 -5.16
C ASP A 310 -5.87 -10.61 -5.87
N SER A 311 -6.82 -10.50 -6.79
CA SER A 311 -7.05 -9.33 -7.65
C SER A 311 -8.03 -8.28 -7.08
N PHE A 312 -8.66 -8.53 -5.91
CA PHE A 312 -9.73 -7.66 -5.40
C PHE A 312 -9.27 -6.60 -4.39
N PHE A 313 -8.12 -6.81 -3.78
CA PHE A 313 -7.55 -5.87 -2.82
C PHE A 313 -6.35 -5.16 -3.44
N GLY A 314 -6.55 -3.90 -3.86
CA GLY A 314 -5.58 -3.14 -4.64
C GLY A 314 -6.02 -2.96 -6.10
N PHE A 315 -5.16 -2.41 -6.94
CA PHE A 315 -5.41 -2.26 -8.37
C PHE A 315 -4.53 -3.20 -9.18
N THR A 316 -5.14 -3.91 -10.14
CA THR A 316 -4.41 -4.70 -11.14
C THR A 316 -3.86 -3.81 -12.25
N GLU A 317 -2.90 -4.29 -13.02
CA GLU A 317 -2.32 -3.55 -14.16
C GLU A 317 -3.40 -3.09 -15.15
N LYS A 318 -4.34 -3.98 -15.51
CA LYS A 318 -5.46 -3.66 -16.42
C LYS A 318 -6.38 -2.54 -15.88
N GLU A 319 -6.51 -2.44 -14.57
CA GLU A 319 -7.29 -1.38 -13.94
C GLU A 319 -6.52 -0.06 -13.94
N ILE A 320 -5.19 -0.11 -13.76
CA ILE A 320 -4.29 1.04 -13.87
C ILE A 320 -4.31 1.61 -15.30
N GLU A 321 -4.16 0.77 -16.33
CA GLU A 321 -4.27 1.20 -17.73
C GLU A 321 -5.57 1.95 -18.02
N LYS A 322 -6.71 1.41 -17.55
CA LYS A 322 -8.03 2.06 -17.70
C LYS A 322 -8.12 3.38 -16.93
N LEU A 323 -7.57 3.41 -15.73
CA LEU A 323 -7.55 4.59 -14.86
C LEU A 323 -6.73 5.72 -15.50
N LEU A 324 -5.50 5.43 -15.95
CA LEU A 324 -4.64 6.39 -16.64
C LEU A 324 -5.25 6.87 -17.95
N ALA A 325 -5.84 5.98 -18.75
CA ALA A 325 -6.53 6.34 -19.97
C ALA A 325 -7.73 7.26 -19.71
N TYR A 326 -8.52 7.02 -18.64
CA TYR A 326 -9.64 7.88 -18.26
C TYR A 326 -9.18 9.31 -17.93
N TYR A 327 -8.06 9.45 -17.24
CA TYR A 327 -7.50 10.77 -16.90
C TYR A 327 -6.64 11.37 -18.02
N GLY A 328 -6.30 10.62 -19.09
CA GLY A 328 -5.47 11.06 -20.20
C GLY A 328 -3.98 11.15 -19.82
N MET A 329 -3.52 10.20 -19.01
CA MET A 329 -2.17 10.15 -18.41
C MET A 329 -1.47 8.82 -18.74
N SER A 330 -1.78 8.18 -19.86
CA SER A 330 -1.21 6.88 -20.24
C SER A 330 0.32 6.90 -20.40
N GLU A 331 0.90 8.06 -20.72
CA GLU A 331 2.36 8.24 -20.79
C GLU A 331 3.06 8.13 -19.42
N LYS A 332 2.31 8.19 -18.33
CA LYS A 332 2.82 8.09 -16.96
C LYS A 332 2.87 6.66 -16.40
N GLU A 333 2.52 5.66 -17.20
CA GLU A 333 2.43 4.26 -16.78
C GLU A 333 3.75 3.72 -16.22
N ASN A 334 4.86 3.91 -16.92
CA ASN A 334 6.18 3.44 -16.46
C ASN A 334 6.62 4.11 -15.15
N GLU A 335 6.40 5.42 -15.01
CA GLU A 335 6.72 6.15 -13.77
C GLU A 335 5.86 5.65 -12.61
N LEU A 336 4.57 5.41 -12.84
CA LEU A 336 3.64 4.89 -11.85
C LEU A 336 4.00 3.47 -11.43
N ARG A 337 4.39 2.60 -12.39
CA ARG A 337 4.88 1.25 -12.14
C ARG A 337 6.12 1.27 -11.25
N ASP A 338 7.13 2.03 -11.57
CA ASP A 338 8.38 2.15 -10.80
C ASP A 338 8.15 2.54 -9.34
N TRP A 339 7.15 3.40 -9.09
CA TRP A 339 6.91 3.96 -7.76
C TRP A 339 5.92 3.17 -6.91
N TYR A 340 4.89 2.53 -7.50
CA TYR A 340 3.74 2.03 -6.73
C TYR A 340 3.31 0.60 -7.07
N ASP A 341 3.96 -0.04 -8.04
CA ASP A 341 3.76 -1.44 -8.38
C ASP A 341 4.57 -2.36 -7.47
N GLY A 342 4.45 -3.67 -7.72
CA GLY A 342 5.34 -4.69 -7.20
C GLY A 342 4.87 -5.37 -5.93
N TYR A 343 3.61 -5.21 -5.53
CA TYR A 343 3.01 -6.12 -4.56
C TYR A 343 2.51 -7.36 -5.28
N LEU A 344 2.99 -8.53 -4.88
CA LEU A 344 2.54 -9.79 -5.44
C LEU A 344 1.55 -10.43 -4.46
N PHE A 345 0.26 -10.50 -4.86
CA PHE A 345 -0.75 -11.24 -4.13
C PHE A 345 -1.09 -12.49 -4.93
N GLY A 346 -0.90 -13.68 -4.33
CA GLY A 346 -1.03 -14.93 -5.05
C GLY A 346 -0.17 -14.97 -6.32
N ASN A 347 -0.78 -14.76 -7.47
CA ASN A 347 -0.15 -14.70 -8.79
C ASN A 347 -0.33 -13.34 -9.49
N GLU A 348 -1.08 -12.39 -8.89
CA GLU A 348 -1.37 -11.09 -9.49
C GLU A 348 -0.43 -9.99 -8.97
N GLU A 349 0.09 -9.19 -9.88
CA GLU A 349 0.79 -7.94 -9.54
C GLU A 349 -0.23 -6.86 -9.20
N ILE A 350 -0.05 -6.25 -8.02
CA ILE A 350 -1.02 -5.33 -7.43
C ILE A 350 -0.35 -4.00 -7.09
N TYR A 351 -1.01 -2.93 -7.43
CA TYR A 351 -0.65 -1.56 -7.06
C TYR A 351 -1.37 -1.12 -5.79
N ASN A 352 -0.71 -0.32 -4.96
CA ASN A 352 -1.33 0.28 -3.80
C ASN A 352 -2.34 1.36 -4.23
N PRO A 353 -3.66 1.20 -3.96
CA PRO A 353 -4.68 2.16 -4.40
C PRO A 353 -4.48 3.56 -3.83
N TRP A 354 -4.09 3.66 -2.57
CA TRP A 354 -3.87 4.96 -1.91
C TRP A 354 -2.79 5.78 -2.59
N SER A 355 -1.66 5.15 -2.90
CA SER A 355 -0.53 5.81 -3.54
C SER A 355 -0.87 6.22 -4.97
N VAL A 356 -1.50 5.32 -5.73
CA VAL A 356 -1.93 5.60 -7.11
C VAL A 356 -2.93 6.76 -7.20
N ILE A 357 -4.00 6.75 -6.38
CA ILE A 357 -5.01 7.82 -6.44
C ILE A 357 -4.44 9.18 -5.98
N ASN A 358 -3.54 9.20 -5.00
CA ASN A 358 -2.85 10.42 -4.59
C ASN A 358 -1.90 10.93 -5.68
N TYR A 359 -1.10 10.05 -6.31
CA TYR A 359 -0.22 10.40 -7.41
C TYR A 359 -0.99 11.08 -8.56
N ILE A 360 -2.06 10.45 -9.05
CA ILE A 360 -2.89 11.01 -10.13
C ILE A 360 -3.54 12.33 -9.69
N SER A 361 -4.11 12.38 -8.48
CA SER A 361 -4.80 13.58 -7.98
C SER A 361 -3.87 14.77 -7.77
N LYS A 362 -2.58 14.55 -7.54
CA LYS A 362 -1.57 15.58 -7.36
C LYS A 362 -0.77 15.90 -8.62
N GLY A 363 -1.32 15.58 -9.80
CA GLY A 363 -0.71 15.90 -11.08
C GLY A 363 0.49 15.03 -11.44
N CYS A 364 0.48 13.78 -11.01
CA CYS A 364 1.53 12.79 -11.25
C CYS A 364 2.91 13.20 -10.69
N ILE A 365 2.93 13.73 -9.47
CA ILE A 365 4.18 13.99 -8.74
C ILE A 365 4.53 12.74 -7.93
N PRO A 366 5.63 12.02 -8.25
CA PRO A 366 6.01 10.81 -7.54
C PRO A 366 6.60 11.14 -6.17
N GLN A 367 6.03 10.55 -5.12
CA GLN A 367 6.50 10.65 -3.73
C GLN A 367 5.91 9.52 -2.88
N ALA A 368 6.44 9.34 -1.67
CA ALA A 368 5.95 8.32 -0.74
C ALA A 368 4.62 8.76 -0.09
N TYR A 369 3.50 8.43 -0.71
CA TYR A 369 2.15 8.77 -0.22
C TYR A 369 1.68 7.85 0.91
N TRP A 370 2.11 6.60 0.92
CA TRP A 370 1.68 5.59 1.88
C TRP A 370 2.20 5.86 3.29
N VAL A 371 3.45 6.30 3.41
CA VAL A 371 4.16 6.58 4.68
C VAL A 371 3.47 7.65 5.53
N ASN A 372 2.92 8.67 4.89
CA ASN A 372 2.30 9.81 5.58
C ASN A 372 0.92 9.49 6.19
N THR A 373 0.52 8.22 6.28
CA THR A 373 -0.83 7.82 6.66
C THR A 373 -0.98 7.28 8.09
N GLY A 374 0.09 7.20 8.87
CA GLY A 374 0.10 6.75 10.26
C GLY A 374 1.53 6.53 10.77
N LYS A 375 1.70 6.33 12.08
CA LYS A 375 2.97 5.90 12.64
C LYS A 375 3.33 4.53 12.05
N ASN A 376 4.59 4.33 11.68
CA ASN A 376 5.11 3.03 11.21
C ASN A 376 5.47 2.13 12.42
N GLU A 377 4.51 1.97 13.33
CA GLU A 377 4.70 1.24 14.60
C GLU A 377 5.29 -0.16 14.38
N ILE A 378 4.78 -0.86 13.36
CA ILE A 378 5.31 -2.19 12.98
C ILE A 378 6.81 -2.12 12.64
N PHE A 379 7.23 -1.09 11.91
CA PHE A 379 8.63 -0.97 11.50
C PHE A 379 9.52 -0.57 12.69
N GLU A 380 9.03 0.26 13.60
CA GLU A 380 9.71 0.61 14.85
C GLU A 380 9.92 -0.62 15.74
N GLU A 381 8.89 -1.45 15.90
CA GLU A 381 8.98 -2.73 16.63
C GLU A 381 9.98 -3.69 16.00
N ILE A 382 9.96 -3.79 14.67
CA ILE A 382 10.92 -4.60 13.90
C ILE A 382 12.36 -4.13 14.14
N MET A 383 12.60 -2.83 14.07
CA MET A 383 13.96 -2.29 14.26
C MET A 383 14.45 -2.48 15.68
N ASN A 384 13.56 -2.41 16.67
CA ASN A 384 13.91 -2.66 18.08
C ASN A 384 14.28 -4.15 18.34
N ALA A 385 13.72 -5.07 17.56
CA ALA A 385 14.01 -6.51 17.65
C ALA A 385 15.12 -6.97 16.69
N ALA A 386 15.60 -6.11 15.78
CA ALA A 386 16.54 -6.47 14.73
C ALA A 386 17.94 -6.78 15.29
N THR A 387 18.49 -7.91 14.86
CA THR A 387 19.89 -8.29 15.08
C THR A 387 20.78 -7.71 13.97
N ASP A 388 22.12 -7.74 14.17
CA ASP A 388 23.08 -7.25 13.17
C ASP A 388 22.91 -7.94 11.80
N ASP A 389 22.66 -9.25 11.77
CA ASP A 389 22.38 -10.02 10.55
C ASP A 389 21.11 -9.51 9.83
N ILE A 390 20.08 -9.14 10.58
CA ILE A 390 18.85 -8.57 10.01
C ILE A 390 19.10 -7.19 9.43
N VAL A 391 19.84 -6.34 10.14
CA VAL A 391 20.23 -5.00 9.65
C VAL A 391 21.02 -5.10 8.35
N GLU A 392 21.99 -6.04 8.27
CA GLU A 392 22.76 -6.30 7.04
C GLU A 392 21.85 -6.73 5.88
N LYS A 393 20.92 -7.66 6.12
CA LYS A 393 19.96 -8.12 5.10
C LYS A 393 18.97 -7.02 4.67
N LEU A 394 18.50 -6.18 5.61
CA LEU A 394 17.70 -5.00 5.26
C LEU A 394 18.48 -4.03 4.37
N HIS A 395 19.80 -3.93 4.58
CA HIS A 395 20.65 -3.12 3.73
C HIS A 395 20.79 -3.72 2.31
N ILE A 396 20.97 -5.03 2.18
CA ILE A 396 20.97 -5.75 0.88
C ILE A 396 19.66 -5.46 0.12
N LEU A 397 18.52 -5.54 0.80
CA LEU A 397 17.21 -5.21 0.23
C LEU A 397 17.13 -3.76 -0.26
N LEU A 398 17.70 -2.80 0.48
CA LEU A 398 17.74 -1.37 0.08
C LEU A 398 18.59 -1.12 -1.17
N GLN A 399 19.54 -1.99 -1.48
CA GLN A 399 20.33 -1.94 -2.72
C GLN A 399 19.55 -2.44 -3.93
N GLY A 400 18.34 -2.98 -3.73
CA GLY A 400 17.50 -3.57 -4.77
C GLY A 400 17.83 -5.03 -5.06
N GLU A 401 18.58 -5.66 -4.16
CA GLU A 401 18.89 -7.09 -4.23
C GLU A 401 17.83 -7.90 -3.48
N SER A 402 17.83 -9.24 -3.66
CA SER A 402 16.95 -10.16 -2.97
C SER A 402 17.63 -10.83 -1.78
N VAL A 403 16.81 -11.21 -0.80
CA VAL A 403 17.23 -12.00 0.36
C VAL A 403 16.38 -13.25 0.43
N ILE A 404 17.00 -14.40 0.75
CA ILE A 404 16.28 -15.63 1.03
C ILE A 404 15.84 -15.57 2.50
N ALA A 405 14.53 -15.66 2.71
CA ALA A 405 13.93 -15.62 4.03
C ALA A 405 12.87 -16.72 4.21
N ARG A 406 12.77 -17.26 5.42
CA ARG A 406 11.68 -18.13 5.81
C ARG A 406 10.47 -17.26 6.15
N ILE A 407 9.33 -17.57 5.56
CA ILE A 407 8.07 -16.86 5.76
C ILE A 407 7.06 -17.79 6.42
N ASP A 408 6.61 -17.40 7.61
CA ASP A 408 5.47 -17.99 8.30
C ASP A 408 4.27 -17.07 8.15
N GLN A 409 3.20 -17.55 7.52
CA GLN A 409 1.97 -16.78 7.36
C GLN A 409 1.22 -16.55 8.68
N ASN A 410 1.51 -17.37 9.71
CA ASN A 410 0.90 -17.29 11.04
C ASN A 410 1.71 -16.41 12.01
N VAL A 411 2.57 -15.55 11.50
CA VAL A 411 3.40 -14.66 12.32
C VAL A 411 2.54 -13.75 13.19
N VAL A 412 2.93 -13.64 14.47
CA VAL A 412 2.32 -12.74 15.45
C VAL A 412 3.39 -11.87 16.11
N TYR A 413 3.00 -10.76 16.74
CA TYR A 413 3.96 -9.86 17.38
C TYR A 413 4.83 -10.54 18.42
N ARG A 414 4.26 -11.42 19.26
CA ARG A 414 5.00 -12.16 20.30
C ARG A 414 6.09 -13.06 19.71
N SER A 415 5.88 -13.62 18.51
CA SER A 415 6.87 -14.48 17.87
C SER A 415 8.14 -13.76 17.41
N LEU A 416 8.16 -12.43 17.37
CA LEU A 416 9.37 -11.64 17.11
C LEU A 416 10.42 -11.79 18.23
N ALA A 417 9.96 -11.92 19.47
CA ALA A 417 10.84 -12.14 20.62
C ALA A 417 11.42 -13.56 20.67
N GLU A 418 10.70 -14.54 20.09
CA GLU A 418 11.11 -15.95 20.06
C GLU A 418 12.09 -16.26 18.92
N ASP A 419 11.83 -15.71 17.73
CA ASP A 419 12.68 -15.87 16.55
C ASP A 419 12.72 -14.56 15.73
N PRO A 420 13.85 -13.84 15.76
CA PRO A 420 14.03 -12.62 14.98
C PRO A 420 13.83 -12.80 13.46
N ALA A 421 13.95 -14.02 12.90
CA ALA A 421 13.68 -14.29 11.49
C ALA A 421 12.21 -14.05 11.10
N ASN A 422 11.29 -14.05 12.07
CA ASN A 422 9.88 -13.71 11.86
C ASN A 422 9.65 -12.26 11.41
N ILE A 423 10.67 -11.41 11.53
CA ILE A 423 10.67 -10.05 10.99
C ILE A 423 10.34 -10.03 9.49
N TYR A 424 10.89 -10.96 8.69
CA TYR A 424 10.62 -11.00 7.24
C TYR A 424 9.16 -11.38 6.96
N SER A 425 8.58 -12.26 7.76
CA SER A 425 7.17 -12.62 7.67
C SER A 425 6.28 -11.41 7.96
N LEU A 426 6.58 -10.67 9.02
CA LEU A 426 5.84 -9.47 9.40
C LEU A 426 5.96 -8.36 8.34
N LEU A 427 7.18 -8.13 7.82
CA LEU A 427 7.43 -7.18 6.75
C LEU A 427 6.67 -7.53 5.46
N LEU A 428 6.58 -8.83 5.12
CA LEU A 428 5.85 -9.29 3.95
C LEU A 428 4.34 -9.05 4.09
N VAL A 429 3.73 -9.52 5.18
CA VAL A 429 2.27 -9.37 5.37
C VAL A 429 1.85 -7.91 5.57
N ALA A 430 2.72 -7.08 6.13
CA ALA A 430 2.51 -5.64 6.27
C ALA A 430 2.72 -4.86 4.95
N GLY A 431 3.29 -5.49 3.91
CA GLY A 431 3.48 -4.89 2.59
C GLY A 431 4.80 -4.13 2.42
N TYR A 432 5.78 -4.38 3.27
CA TYR A 432 7.14 -3.81 3.13
C TYR A 432 8.05 -4.68 2.26
N LEU A 433 7.70 -5.94 2.05
CA LEU A 433 8.39 -6.87 1.15
C LEU A 433 7.42 -7.46 0.13
N LYS A 434 7.96 -7.99 -0.97
CA LYS A 434 7.29 -8.88 -1.93
C LYS A 434 8.08 -10.15 -2.11
N THR A 435 7.41 -11.24 -2.48
CA THR A 435 8.04 -12.49 -2.89
C THR A 435 8.33 -12.49 -4.38
N GLN A 436 9.49 -13.03 -4.79
CA GLN A 436 9.79 -13.32 -6.19
C GLN A 436 9.63 -14.83 -6.48
N LYS A 437 10.07 -15.67 -5.54
CA LYS A 437 9.91 -17.13 -5.58
C LYS A 437 9.45 -17.60 -4.21
N LYS A 438 8.64 -18.65 -4.20
CA LYS A 438 8.13 -19.26 -2.98
C LYS A 438 8.20 -20.79 -3.10
N ASP A 439 8.85 -21.44 -2.15
CA ASP A 439 8.96 -22.89 -2.03
C ASP A 439 8.34 -23.35 -0.71
N LEU A 440 7.26 -24.11 -0.77
CA LEU A 440 6.56 -24.63 0.40
C LEU A 440 7.43 -25.68 1.12
N GLN A 441 7.64 -25.50 2.41
CA GLN A 441 8.39 -26.42 3.27
C GLN A 441 7.47 -27.45 3.93
N ALA A 442 8.06 -28.55 4.42
CA ALA A 442 7.32 -29.64 5.04
C ALA A 442 6.55 -29.25 6.32
N ASP A 443 6.95 -28.18 6.98
CA ASP A 443 6.31 -27.63 8.18
C ASP A 443 5.21 -26.61 7.90
N GLY A 444 4.90 -26.34 6.62
CA GLY A 444 3.90 -25.37 6.18
C GLY A 444 4.40 -23.93 6.05
N SER A 445 5.66 -23.65 6.40
CA SER A 445 6.30 -22.37 6.10
C SER A 445 6.73 -22.29 4.63
N TYR A 446 7.09 -21.10 4.16
CA TYR A 446 7.66 -20.90 2.83
C TYR A 446 9.11 -20.43 2.93
N LEU A 447 9.97 -21.00 2.08
CA LEU A 447 11.26 -20.38 1.81
C LEU A 447 11.09 -19.45 0.60
N CYS A 448 11.25 -18.15 0.82
CA CYS A 448 10.97 -17.14 -0.19
C CYS A 448 12.21 -16.33 -0.54
N GLU A 449 12.35 -16.03 -1.82
CA GLU A 449 13.21 -14.94 -2.28
C GLU A 449 12.39 -13.65 -2.17
N VAL A 450 12.81 -12.73 -1.28
CA VAL A 450 12.07 -11.50 -0.98
C VAL A 450 12.85 -10.26 -1.42
N THR A 451 12.12 -9.22 -1.86
CA THR A 451 12.68 -7.92 -2.23
C THR A 451 11.78 -6.78 -1.74
N ILE A 452 12.28 -5.54 -1.77
CA ILE A 452 11.46 -4.35 -1.59
C ILE A 452 10.57 -4.18 -2.84
N PRO A 453 9.25 -3.93 -2.67
CA PRO A 453 8.32 -3.88 -3.81
C PRO A 453 8.65 -2.80 -4.84
N ASN A 454 8.92 -1.56 -4.41
CA ASN A 454 9.01 -0.39 -5.28
C ASN A 454 9.79 0.76 -4.65
N LYS A 455 9.92 1.87 -5.40
CA LYS A 455 10.64 3.07 -4.94
C LYS A 455 10.00 3.75 -3.73
N GLU A 456 8.66 3.72 -3.61
CA GLU A 456 7.95 4.26 -2.46
C GLU A 456 8.39 3.56 -1.18
N ILE A 457 8.33 2.24 -1.16
CA ILE A 457 8.71 1.43 0.01
C ILE A 457 10.21 1.53 0.30
N ALA A 458 11.07 1.58 -0.73
CA ALA A 458 12.49 1.82 -0.53
C ALA A 458 12.76 3.15 0.19
N SER A 459 11.98 4.20 -0.10
CA SER A 459 12.12 5.49 0.60
C SER A 459 11.67 5.40 2.07
N VAL A 460 10.69 4.55 2.38
CA VAL A 460 10.26 4.25 3.76
C VAL A 460 11.38 3.60 4.55
N TYR A 461 11.93 2.52 4.02
CA TYR A 461 13.05 1.83 4.68
C TYR A 461 14.19 2.80 5.02
N LYS A 462 14.56 3.66 4.06
CA LYS A 462 15.60 4.68 4.30
C LYS A 462 15.24 5.63 5.42
N SER A 463 14.01 6.14 5.44
CA SER A 463 13.57 7.09 6.46
C SER A 463 13.46 6.45 7.84
N GLU A 464 12.95 5.24 7.93
CA GLU A 464 12.74 4.53 9.20
C GLU A 464 14.06 4.05 9.80
N ILE A 465 14.95 3.45 8.99
CA ILE A 465 16.29 3.08 9.43
C ILE A 465 17.04 4.31 9.95
N LEU A 466 16.99 5.42 9.20
CA LEU A 466 17.60 6.67 9.65
C LEU A 466 16.95 7.20 10.95
N SER A 467 15.63 7.13 11.07
CA SER A 467 14.89 7.55 12.27
C SER A 467 15.27 6.70 13.48
N HIS A 468 15.38 5.39 13.31
CA HIS A 468 15.81 4.49 14.38
C HIS A 468 17.22 4.85 14.87
N PHE A 469 18.17 5.04 13.97
CA PHE A 469 19.53 5.49 14.34
C PHE A 469 19.55 6.86 15.01
N LEU A 470 18.61 7.75 14.68
CA LEU A 470 18.48 9.05 15.33
C LEU A 470 17.81 8.95 16.72
N GLN A 471 16.82 8.09 16.91
CA GLN A 471 16.09 7.89 18.17
C GLN A 471 16.93 7.17 19.22
N THR A 472 17.68 6.15 18.81
CA THR A 472 18.61 5.42 19.69
C THR A 472 19.81 6.26 20.11
N GLY A 473 19.88 7.52 19.69
CA GLY A 473 20.99 8.43 19.98
C GLY A 473 22.27 8.05 19.24
N VAL A 474 22.17 7.02 18.39
CA VAL A 474 23.27 6.49 17.58
C VAL A 474 23.77 7.54 16.59
N ILE A 475 22.89 8.27 15.91
CA ILE A 475 23.30 9.35 14.99
C ILE A 475 22.44 10.58 15.24
N THR A 476 23.06 11.77 15.44
CA THR A 476 22.32 13.03 15.44
C THR A 476 22.30 13.64 14.03
N ARG A 477 21.21 14.31 13.67
CA ARG A 477 21.09 15.04 12.39
C ARG A 477 22.25 16.05 12.22
N THR A 478 22.70 16.63 13.32
CA THR A 478 23.86 17.53 13.37
C THR A 478 25.15 16.82 12.99
N THR A 479 25.36 15.58 13.45
CA THR A 479 26.53 14.78 13.11
C THR A 479 26.52 14.39 11.63
N ALA A 480 25.39 13.90 11.12
CA ALA A 480 25.26 13.55 9.70
C ALA A 480 25.48 14.77 8.79
N ASN A 481 24.98 15.96 9.16
CA ASN A 481 25.27 17.20 8.42
C ASN A 481 26.77 17.58 8.47
N LYS A 482 27.43 17.46 9.63
CA LYS A 482 28.88 17.71 9.74
C LYS A 482 29.67 16.75 8.85
N VAL A 483 29.28 15.47 8.77
CA VAL A 483 29.88 14.49 7.88
C VAL A 483 29.69 14.91 6.42
N ALA A 484 28.46 15.23 6.00
CA ALA A 484 28.19 15.67 4.64
C ALA A 484 28.98 16.93 4.26
N GLU A 485 29.02 17.95 5.13
CA GLU A 485 29.78 19.18 4.92
C GLU A 485 31.30 18.89 4.78
N SER A 486 31.84 17.97 5.59
CA SER A 486 33.26 17.60 5.55
C SER A 486 33.61 16.86 4.25
N LEU A 487 32.73 16.01 3.76
CA LEU A 487 32.89 15.29 2.49
C LEU A 487 32.85 16.26 1.30
N TYR A 488 31.91 17.19 1.25
CA TYR A 488 31.86 18.23 0.20
C TYR A 488 33.09 19.14 0.19
N ALA A 489 33.62 19.43 1.39
CA ALA A 489 34.82 20.25 1.53
C ALA A 489 36.13 19.48 1.32
N ASN A 490 36.08 18.15 1.10
CA ASN A 490 37.26 17.25 1.10
C ASN A 490 38.14 17.41 2.35
N ASP A 491 37.51 17.63 3.52
CA ASP A 491 38.19 17.90 4.78
C ASP A 491 38.20 16.64 5.67
N HIS A 492 39.22 15.80 5.50
CA HIS A 492 39.37 14.56 6.26
C HIS A 492 39.48 14.78 7.78
N LYS A 493 40.03 15.92 8.23
CA LYS A 493 40.13 16.23 9.67
C LYS A 493 38.77 16.54 10.30
N LYS A 494 37.93 17.29 9.56
CA LYS A 494 36.54 17.53 10.00
C LYS A 494 35.73 16.23 9.97
N LEU A 495 35.90 15.41 8.94
CA LEU A 495 35.26 14.10 8.86
C LEU A 495 35.66 13.24 10.06
N GLN A 496 36.96 13.12 10.35
CA GLN A 496 37.47 12.40 11.51
C GLN A 496 36.86 12.93 12.82
N SER A 497 36.84 14.25 13.00
CA SER A 497 36.29 14.87 14.21
C SER A 497 34.78 14.61 14.38
N ALA A 498 34.02 14.67 13.26
CA ALA A 498 32.57 14.41 13.30
C ALA A 498 32.26 12.95 13.66
N VAL A 499 33.02 12.01 13.11
CA VAL A 499 32.88 10.57 13.40
C VAL A 499 33.35 10.27 14.85
N ALA A 500 34.48 10.87 15.30
CA ALA A 500 34.99 10.68 16.65
C ALA A 500 34.00 11.24 17.71
N GLU A 501 33.43 12.45 17.49
CA GLU A 501 32.42 13.02 18.37
C GLU A 501 31.21 12.10 18.53
N TYR A 502 30.85 11.43 17.45
CA TYR A 502 29.80 10.44 17.47
C TYR A 502 30.17 9.20 18.29
N LEU A 503 31.35 8.60 18.01
CA LEU A 503 31.82 7.39 18.70
C LEU A 503 31.94 7.62 20.22
N ASP A 504 32.35 8.81 20.66
CA ASP A 504 32.44 9.16 22.08
C ASP A 504 31.09 9.16 22.81
N LYS A 505 30.03 9.58 22.12
CA LYS A 505 28.67 9.67 22.68
C LYS A 505 27.92 8.34 22.65
N SER A 506 28.28 7.40 21.77
CA SER A 506 27.45 6.24 21.43
C SER A 506 27.88 4.90 22.06
N ILE A 507 29.07 4.80 22.64
CA ILE A 507 29.67 3.50 23.01
C ILE A 507 29.31 2.95 24.41
N SER A 508 28.23 3.29 25.04
CA SER A 508 27.77 2.43 26.16
C SER A 508 27.10 1.13 25.68
N PHE A 509 26.83 0.99 24.38
CA PHE A 509 26.04 -0.13 23.80
C PHE A 509 26.87 -1.18 23.06
N PHE A 510 28.16 -0.94 22.74
CA PHE A 510 28.90 -1.79 21.79
C PHE A 510 30.28 -2.23 22.30
N ASP A 511 30.31 -3.03 23.35
CA ASP A 511 31.55 -3.70 23.81
C ASP A 511 32.03 -4.86 22.91
N GLY A 512 31.47 -5.01 21.71
CA GLY A 512 31.73 -6.11 20.79
C GLY A 512 31.95 -5.69 19.33
N GLY A 513 32.72 -4.62 19.07
CA GLY A 513 32.92 -4.09 17.71
C GLY A 513 33.42 -5.13 16.69
N ALA A 514 32.54 -5.45 15.74
CA ALA A 514 32.88 -6.12 14.50
C ALA A 514 32.99 -5.10 13.36
N GLU A 515 33.70 -5.43 12.30
CA GLU A 515 33.89 -4.59 11.10
C GLU A 515 32.54 -4.11 10.51
N GLY A 516 31.52 -4.98 10.53
CA GLY A 516 30.16 -4.68 10.06
C GLY A 516 29.48 -3.54 10.82
N PHE A 517 29.79 -3.31 12.10
CA PHE A 517 29.27 -2.19 12.87
C PHE A 517 29.73 -0.84 12.29
N TYR A 518 31.05 -0.66 12.08
CA TYR A 518 31.59 0.60 11.56
C TYR A 518 31.15 0.86 10.12
N HIS A 519 30.97 -0.20 9.34
CA HIS A 519 30.40 -0.12 8.01
C HIS A 519 28.95 0.38 8.02
N GLY A 520 28.08 -0.20 8.85
CA GLY A 520 26.70 0.26 9.04
C GLY A 520 26.62 1.68 9.58
N LEU A 521 27.51 2.04 10.51
CA LEU A 521 27.64 3.40 11.03
C LEU A 521 27.94 4.42 9.93
N MET A 522 28.95 4.16 9.12
CA MET A 522 29.31 5.06 8.02
C MET A 522 28.17 5.21 7.01
N LEU A 523 27.48 4.12 6.67
CA LEU A 523 26.31 4.18 5.80
C LEU A 523 25.19 5.03 6.39
N GLY A 524 24.91 4.93 7.68
CA GLY A 524 23.94 5.78 8.36
C GLY A 524 24.32 7.26 8.34
N LEU A 525 25.59 7.58 8.58
CA LEU A 525 26.10 8.96 8.56
C LEU A 525 26.00 9.63 7.19
N ILE A 526 26.17 8.88 6.10
CA ILE A 526 26.10 9.40 4.73
C ILE A 526 24.71 9.27 4.09
N ALA A 527 23.77 8.60 4.73
CA ALA A 527 22.42 8.35 4.18
C ALA A 527 21.67 9.63 3.78
N LEU A 528 21.91 10.77 4.44
CA LEU A 528 21.33 12.06 4.07
C LEU A 528 21.79 12.58 2.71
N MET A 529 22.88 12.03 2.14
CA MET A 529 23.43 12.43 0.83
C MET A 529 22.81 11.65 -0.34
N ASP A 530 21.88 10.73 -0.11
CA ASP A 530 21.28 9.89 -1.17
C ASP A 530 20.52 10.70 -2.24
N ASN A 531 20.09 11.91 -1.94
CA ASN A 531 19.51 12.80 -2.96
C ASN A 531 20.50 13.25 -4.04
N GLN A 532 21.79 13.36 -3.70
CA GLN A 532 22.86 13.77 -4.60
C GLN A 532 23.69 12.59 -5.11
N TYR A 533 23.73 11.49 -4.36
CA TYR A 533 24.55 10.32 -4.65
C TYR A 533 23.73 9.04 -4.73
N LYS A 534 24.17 8.10 -5.58
CA LYS A 534 23.79 6.71 -5.52
C LYS A 534 24.82 5.98 -4.66
N ILE A 535 24.43 5.60 -3.46
CA ILE A 535 25.33 4.90 -2.51
C ILE A 535 25.30 3.41 -2.83
N LYS A 536 26.46 2.81 -3.02
CA LYS A 536 26.67 1.36 -3.18
C LYS A 536 27.63 0.87 -2.09
N SER A 537 27.47 -0.36 -1.66
CA SER A 537 28.27 -0.95 -0.60
C SER A 537 28.63 -2.39 -0.95
N ASN A 538 29.84 -2.82 -0.56
CA ASN A 538 30.30 -4.19 -0.70
C ASN A 538 30.21 -4.78 -2.12
N ARG A 539 30.56 -4.00 -3.17
CA ARG A 539 30.53 -4.47 -4.58
C ARG A 539 31.92 -4.54 -5.19
N GLU A 540 32.04 -5.44 -6.16
CA GLU A 540 33.24 -5.56 -6.96
C GLU A 540 33.41 -4.37 -7.91
N SER A 541 34.61 -3.81 -7.99
CA SER A 541 35.06 -2.82 -8.98
C SER A 541 36.57 -2.87 -9.12
N GLY A 542 37.07 -2.80 -10.35
CA GLY A 542 38.47 -2.98 -10.64
C GLY A 542 38.96 -4.39 -10.27
N ASP A 543 39.98 -4.48 -9.46
CA ASP A 543 40.66 -5.75 -9.08
C ASP A 543 40.23 -6.23 -7.67
N GLY A 544 39.13 -5.68 -7.09
CA GLY A 544 38.69 -6.06 -5.75
C GLY A 544 37.28 -5.59 -5.41
N ARG A 545 36.96 -5.59 -4.11
CA ARG A 545 35.66 -5.22 -3.56
C ARG A 545 35.85 -4.02 -2.63
N TYR A 546 35.16 -2.92 -2.90
CA TYR A 546 35.14 -1.73 -2.04
C TYR A 546 34.10 -1.84 -0.95
N ASP A 547 34.28 -1.13 0.16
CA ASP A 547 33.30 -1.08 1.23
C ASP A 547 32.13 -0.13 0.89
N ILE A 548 32.40 1.15 0.58
CA ILE A 548 31.36 2.11 0.24
C ILE A 548 31.77 2.96 -0.96
N CYS A 549 30.85 3.08 -1.91
CA CYS A 549 31.01 3.89 -3.12
C CYS A 549 29.80 4.81 -3.27
N MET A 550 30.04 6.12 -3.41
CA MET A 550 29.02 7.13 -3.64
C MET A 550 29.17 7.70 -5.04
N ILE A 551 28.28 7.29 -5.95
CA ILE A 551 28.25 7.73 -7.35
C ILE A 551 27.36 8.98 -7.44
N PRO A 552 27.88 10.14 -7.90
CA PRO A 552 27.08 11.35 -7.99
C PRO A 552 25.96 11.20 -9.04
N ARG A 553 24.77 11.70 -8.72
CA ARG A 553 23.65 11.76 -9.68
C ARG A 553 23.82 12.88 -10.70
N GLU A 554 24.58 13.92 -10.34
CA GLU A 554 24.95 15.02 -11.23
C GLU A 554 26.47 15.13 -11.30
N LYS A 555 27.03 15.21 -12.50
CA LYS A 555 28.49 15.23 -12.76
C LYS A 555 29.24 16.42 -12.16
N ARG A 556 28.53 17.40 -11.58
CA ARG A 556 29.17 18.51 -10.85
C ARG A 556 29.68 18.13 -9.46
N TYR A 557 29.24 17.00 -8.92
CA TYR A 557 29.71 16.50 -7.64
C TYR A 557 30.79 15.44 -7.85
N PRO A 558 31.81 15.35 -6.97
CA PRO A 558 32.82 14.31 -7.05
C PRO A 558 32.21 12.95 -6.71
N GLY A 559 32.78 11.88 -7.28
CA GLY A 559 32.58 10.52 -6.74
C GLY A 559 33.30 10.37 -5.40
N ILE A 560 32.82 9.52 -4.51
CA ILE A 560 33.44 9.30 -3.19
C ILE A 560 33.56 7.80 -2.94
N LEU A 561 34.77 7.38 -2.53
CA LEU A 561 35.08 6.00 -2.14
C LEU A 561 35.56 5.94 -0.71
N PHE A 562 35.05 4.98 0.03
CA PHE A 562 35.55 4.65 1.36
C PHE A 562 36.00 3.20 1.39
N GLU A 563 37.13 2.99 2.07
CA GLU A 563 37.59 1.69 2.55
C GLU A 563 37.73 1.77 4.05
N LEU A 564 37.11 0.83 4.75
CA LEU A 564 37.00 0.79 6.20
C LEU A 564 37.85 -0.35 6.74
N LYS A 565 38.59 -0.12 7.79
CA LYS A 565 39.31 -1.16 8.50
C LYS A 565 39.07 -1.06 10.00
N TRP A 566 39.04 -2.19 10.66
CA TRP A 566 38.85 -2.27 12.08
C TRP A 566 39.83 -3.26 12.72
N GLU A 567 40.38 -2.84 13.83
CA GLU A 567 41.19 -3.73 14.66
C GLU A 567 41.05 -3.39 16.14
N LYS A 568 41.03 -4.40 17.00
CA LYS A 568 40.75 -4.24 18.42
C LYS A 568 42.00 -3.74 19.17
N ASN A 569 41.82 -2.73 20.05
CA ASN A 569 42.85 -2.23 20.98
C ASN A 569 44.13 -1.70 20.33
N LEU A 570 44.04 -1.00 19.18
CA LEU A 570 45.19 -0.35 18.56
C LEU A 570 45.61 0.94 19.28
N GLU A 571 46.94 1.15 19.34
CA GLU A 571 47.52 2.45 19.65
C GLU A 571 47.34 3.44 18.49
N GLU A 572 47.44 4.74 18.74
CA GLU A 572 47.12 5.78 17.75
C GLU A 572 48.02 5.73 16.50
N GLU A 573 49.31 5.45 16.69
CA GLU A 573 50.29 5.34 15.59
C GLU A 573 49.91 4.18 14.64
N ASN A 574 49.53 3.03 15.18
CA ASN A 574 49.12 1.87 14.39
C ASN A 574 47.75 2.10 13.71
N LEU A 575 46.89 2.87 14.32
CA LEU A 575 45.58 3.22 13.72
C LEU A 575 45.75 4.18 12.53
N ASP A 576 46.75 5.07 12.56
CA ASP A 576 47.11 5.92 11.43
C ASP A 576 47.65 5.07 10.26
N LEU A 577 48.48 4.05 10.52
CA LEU A 577 48.97 3.12 9.51
C LEU A 577 47.85 2.30 8.89
N LEU A 578 46.92 1.81 9.71
CA LEU A 578 45.79 1.04 9.24
C LEU A 578 44.87 1.87 8.31
N ALA A 579 44.69 3.18 8.60
CA ALA A 579 43.94 4.09 7.72
C ALA A 579 44.70 4.37 6.41
N GLU A 580 46.02 4.39 6.43
CA GLU A 580 46.86 4.50 5.22
C GLU A 580 46.77 3.23 4.36
N GLU A 581 46.78 2.04 4.98
CA GLU A 581 46.55 0.76 4.28
C GLU A 581 45.20 0.73 3.57
N ALA A 582 44.12 1.14 4.27
CA ALA A 582 42.80 1.26 3.67
C ALA A 582 42.81 2.18 2.44
N LEU A 583 43.44 3.33 2.54
CA LEU A 583 43.54 4.29 1.43
C LEU A 583 44.36 3.73 0.26
N GLN A 584 45.47 3.03 0.53
CA GLN A 584 46.32 2.39 -0.49
C GLN A 584 45.54 1.27 -1.20
N GLN A 585 44.72 0.52 -0.50
CA GLN A 585 43.88 -0.54 -1.06
C GLN A 585 42.95 -0.01 -2.15
N ILE A 586 42.27 1.12 -1.94
CA ILE A 586 41.41 1.77 -2.95
C ILE A 586 42.19 2.01 -4.25
N THR A 587 43.44 2.49 -4.13
CA THR A 587 44.26 2.84 -5.28
C THR A 587 44.84 1.61 -5.98
N THR A 588 45.33 0.65 -5.20
CA THR A 588 45.98 -0.55 -5.71
C THR A 588 45.01 -1.47 -6.45
N LEU A 589 43.79 -1.61 -5.90
CA LEU A 589 42.73 -2.45 -6.47
C LEU A 589 41.79 -1.69 -7.42
N ARG A 590 42.12 -0.44 -7.73
CA ARG A 590 41.38 0.41 -8.71
C ARG A 590 39.88 0.44 -8.51
N TYR A 591 39.42 0.62 -7.28
CA TYR A 591 38.01 0.66 -6.94
C TYR A 591 37.19 1.77 -7.64
N ASP A 592 37.87 2.73 -8.24
CA ASP A 592 37.31 3.81 -9.03
C ASP A 592 37.06 3.48 -10.52
N ALA A 593 37.36 2.25 -10.96
CA ALA A 593 37.28 1.84 -12.36
C ALA A 593 35.89 2.08 -12.95
N ASP A 594 34.84 1.57 -12.32
CA ASP A 594 33.44 1.73 -12.79
C ASP A 594 33.02 3.20 -12.87
N MET A 595 33.37 4.02 -11.86
CA MET A 595 33.07 5.44 -11.87
C MET A 595 33.77 6.18 -13.01
N ARG A 596 35.00 5.79 -13.33
CA ARG A 596 35.73 6.38 -14.46
C ARG A 596 35.15 5.98 -15.81
N GLU A 597 34.66 4.74 -15.94
CA GLU A 597 33.95 4.28 -17.13
C GLU A 597 32.66 5.07 -17.33
N ASP A 598 31.94 5.42 -16.24
CA ASP A 598 30.76 6.29 -16.24
C ASP A 598 31.09 7.78 -16.48
N GLY A 599 32.37 8.10 -16.67
CA GLY A 599 32.88 9.45 -16.99
C GLY A 599 33.00 10.39 -15.78
N ILE A 600 33.08 9.85 -14.56
CA ILE A 600 33.35 10.61 -13.34
C ILE A 600 34.87 10.69 -13.17
N THR A 601 35.44 11.88 -13.29
CA THR A 601 36.89 12.11 -13.24
C THR A 601 37.38 12.64 -11.90
N ASP A 602 36.52 13.34 -11.18
CA ASP A 602 36.80 13.86 -9.84
C ASP A 602 36.30 12.85 -8.80
N ILE A 603 37.22 12.17 -8.11
CA ILE A 603 36.90 11.09 -7.17
C ILE A 603 37.73 11.24 -5.90
N LEU A 604 37.00 11.50 -4.80
CA LEU A 604 37.57 11.56 -3.45
C LEU A 604 37.70 10.15 -2.87
N ARG A 605 38.81 9.90 -2.19
CA ARG A 605 39.15 8.59 -1.62
C ARG A 605 39.46 8.75 -0.15
N PHE A 606 38.78 8.00 0.69
CA PHE A 606 38.96 8.02 2.14
C PHE A 606 39.28 6.62 2.66
N GLY A 607 40.43 6.45 3.27
CA GLY A 607 40.77 5.29 4.09
C GLY A 607 40.43 5.62 5.55
N ILE A 608 39.58 4.80 6.17
CA ILE A 608 39.08 5.03 7.53
C ILE A 608 39.41 3.80 8.39
N ALA A 609 40.09 4.01 9.51
CA ALA A 609 40.41 2.96 10.47
C ALA A 609 39.75 3.21 11.81
N PHE A 610 39.21 2.16 12.43
CA PHE A 610 38.51 2.18 13.72
C PHE A 610 39.21 1.26 14.73
N SER A 611 39.20 1.69 16.00
CA SER A 611 39.58 0.86 17.14
C SER A 611 38.79 1.31 18.40
N GLY A 612 37.73 0.63 18.73
CA GLY A 612 36.80 1.07 19.77
C GLY A 612 36.23 2.47 19.47
N LYS A 613 36.49 3.45 20.35
CA LYS A 613 36.07 4.85 20.15
C LYS A 613 37.00 5.67 19.27
N LYS A 614 38.17 5.13 18.91
CA LYS A 614 39.14 5.85 18.14
C LYS A 614 38.86 5.68 16.64
N VAL A 615 39.02 6.75 15.87
CA VAL A 615 38.94 6.75 14.40
C VAL A 615 40.08 7.56 13.81
N ARG A 616 40.61 7.11 12.66
CA ARG A 616 41.54 7.86 11.82
C ARG A 616 41.05 7.86 10.39
N VAL A 617 41.18 9.03 9.75
CA VAL A 617 40.76 9.24 8.37
C VAL A 617 41.91 9.77 7.56
N LYS A 618 42.22 9.11 6.47
CA LYS A 618 43.24 9.53 5.47
C LYS A 618 42.57 9.77 4.13
N THR A 619 43.12 10.69 3.34
CA THR A 619 42.65 10.98 1.98
C THR A 619 43.86 11.30 1.08
N ILE A 620 43.69 11.07 -0.21
CA ILE A 620 44.62 11.57 -1.23
C ILE A 620 44.10 12.91 -1.71
N ILE A 621 44.96 13.92 -1.66
CA ILE A 621 44.67 15.27 -2.15
C ILE A 621 44.97 15.32 -3.66
#